data_0547fc1c229bc0a223fba08502ed03d1
#
_entry.id   0547fc1c229bc0a223fba08502ed03d1
#
_cell.length_a   1.000
_cell.length_b   1.000
_cell.length_c   1.000
_cell.angle_alpha   90.00
_cell.angle_beta   90.00
_cell.angle_gamma   90.00
#
_symmetry.space_group_name_H-M   'P 1'
#
loop_
_entity.id
_entity.type
_entity.pdbx_description
1 polymer ?
#
loop_
_entity_poly.entity_id
_entity_poly.type
_entity_poly.pdbx_seq_one_letter_code
_entity_poly.pdbx_strand_id
1 'polypeptide(L)'
;MLLRLSENSDFSEVFCSLCGGFCVAIHGLWAVLTPFPKNLPSENPRKIELFIKLENEVCGLFNLLYDILGVPFGFLMRWIYNLVNNYGVAIIIFTVLTKIIFLPVSYKTQKSSARMQALNPKLEKLRKSYQNNPQKLQEEQMKLYQEEGVNPMGSCLPAFIQMILVFGVLDVVYRPLTHILDFSKGTIDQAREIASAIMGGGGIKSTDLRRELMILEQFKKLPEKFSDISVEFTSKVTDFCDNFQIFGINLGATPELRPEEWNASTIGLFLIPFLAGLAQLIQTVYMQVHQKRKNPHMTSQMGCMNVYLYILPIFSIWFAFQVPAGVGFYWMLSSLFSLVINFALNCYFSDERIALIVEKDREKAKKYAQANGGKKTFMQKMLENQQALEAQQRENQNAVYDDEGRKLSRSEANNYNRQKINDAREKMNSKYNDSDYVCSPEDELIIEQARQRIADKYGDTYEN
;
A
#
# COMPACT_ATOMS: atom_id res chain seq x y z
N MET A 1 -19.69 -12.12 0.02
CA MET A 1 -19.88 -10.65 0.11
C MET A 1 -18.64 -9.88 -0.34
N LEU A 2 -17.42 -10.28 0.04
CA LEU A 2 -16.16 -9.65 -0.44
C LEU A 2 -15.84 -9.91 -1.92
N LEU A 3 -16.31 -11.01 -2.51
CA LEU A 3 -16.13 -11.34 -3.94
C LEU A 3 -17.04 -10.52 -4.90
N ARG A 4 -18.10 -9.87 -4.42
CA ARG A 4 -18.96 -8.96 -5.21
C ARG A 4 -18.48 -7.50 -5.21
N LEU A 5 -17.51 -7.13 -4.39
CA LEU A 5 -16.96 -5.76 -4.32
C LEU A 5 -15.81 -5.54 -5.31
N SER A 6 -15.33 -6.58 -5.99
CA SER A 6 -14.28 -6.46 -7.02
C SER A 6 -14.80 -6.07 -8.41
N GLU A 7 -16.11 -6.01 -8.60
CA GLU A 7 -16.74 -5.65 -9.89
C GLU A 7 -17.00 -4.15 -10.08
N ASN A 8 -16.80 -3.32 -9.06
CA ASN A 8 -16.95 -1.87 -9.20
C ASN A 8 -15.59 -1.21 -9.41
N SER A 9 -15.33 -0.80 -10.65
CA SER A 9 -14.17 -0.02 -11.09
C SER A 9 -13.93 1.27 -10.26
N ASP A 10 -14.97 1.84 -9.66
CA ASP A 10 -14.90 3.05 -8.86
C ASP A 10 -14.16 2.87 -7.53
N PHE A 11 -14.17 1.66 -6.94
CA PHE A 11 -13.50 1.40 -5.66
C PHE A 11 -11.97 1.31 -5.81
N SER A 12 -11.50 0.82 -6.96
CA SER A 12 -10.06 0.73 -7.25
C SER A 12 -9.45 2.11 -7.54
N GLU A 13 -10.18 3.01 -8.21
CA GLU A 13 -9.73 4.38 -8.49
C GLU A 13 -9.68 5.24 -7.22
N VAL A 14 -10.67 5.12 -6.33
CA VAL A 14 -10.69 5.83 -5.05
C VAL A 14 -9.59 5.32 -4.12
N PHE A 15 -9.33 4.01 -4.12
CA PHE A 15 -8.27 3.39 -3.31
C PHE A 15 -6.86 3.74 -3.84
N CYS A 16 -6.68 3.80 -5.16
CA CYS A 16 -5.43 4.19 -5.81
C CYS A 16 -5.11 5.68 -5.61
N SER A 17 -6.12 6.55 -5.63
CA SER A 17 -5.97 7.99 -5.40
C SER A 17 -5.60 8.36 -3.95
N LEU A 18 -6.03 7.54 -2.97
CA LEU A 18 -5.76 7.78 -1.55
C LEU A 18 -4.43 7.21 -1.06
N CYS A 19 -3.88 6.20 -1.72
CA CYS A 19 -2.70 5.45 -1.26
C CYS A 19 -1.54 5.38 -2.26
N GLY A 20 -1.50 6.26 -3.23
CA GLY A 20 -0.51 6.53 -4.32
C GLY A 20 0.73 5.67 -4.56
N GLY A 21 1.04 4.67 -3.79
CA GLY A 21 2.17 3.75 -3.97
C GLY A 21 1.95 2.42 -3.26
N PHE A 22 1.18 2.42 -2.19
CA PHE A 22 0.93 1.23 -1.39
C PHE A 22 -0.05 0.26 -2.08
N CYS A 23 -0.96 0.82 -2.88
CA CYS A 23 -1.95 0.04 -3.63
C CYS A 23 -1.30 -0.73 -4.79
N VAL A 24 -0.30 -0.15 -5.46
CA VAL A 24 0.48 -0.84 -6.51
C VAL A 24 1.29 -1.98 -5.91
N ALA A 25 1.88 -1.79 -4.71
CA ALA A 25 2.62 -2.83 -4.01
C ALA A 25 1.71 -3.98 -3.56
N ILE A 26 0.51 -3.68 -3.04
CA ILE A 26 -0.47 -4.70 -2.64
C ILE A 26 -1.03 -5.44 -3.87
N HIS A 27 -1.31 -4.74 -4.96
CA HIS A 27 -1.80 -5.36 -6.20
C HIS A 27 -0.71 -6.23 -6.86
N GLY A 28 0.55 -5.78 -6.86
CA GLY A 28 1.68 -6.57 -7.33
C GLY A 28 1.95 -7.79 -6.44
N LEU A 29 1.87 -7.65 -5.11
CA LEU A 29 1.98 -8.75 -4.16
C LEU A 29 0.82 -9.74 -4.33
N TRP A 30 -0.39 -9.24 -4.58
CA TRP A 30 -1.58 -10.07 -4.84
C TRP A 30 -1.45 -10.84 -6.15
N ALA A 31 -0.94 -10.22 -7.21
CA ALA A 31 -0.70 -10.87 -8.50
C ALA A 31 0.39 -11.96 -8.43
N VAL A 32 1.40 -11.80 -7.56
CA VAL A 32 2.47 -12.79 -7.33
C VAL A 32 2.00 -13.97 -6.48
N LEU A 33 1.05 -13.75 -5.56
CA LEU A 33 0.63 -14.76 -4.57
C LEU A 33 -0.65 -15.52 -4.94
N THR A 34 -1.45 -15.02 -5.90
CA THR A 34 -2.68 -15.70 -6.32
C THR A 34 -2.56 -16.21 -7.75
N PRO A 35 -2.93 -17.48 -8.03
CA PRO A 35 -3.08 -17.92 -9.41
C PRO A 35 -4.20 -17.09 -10.07
N PHE A 36 -3.89 -16.46 -11.17
CA PHE A 36 -4.76 -15.58 -11.94
C PHE A 36 -6.13 -16.22 -12.21
N PRO A 37 -7.24 -15.48 -12.10
CA PRO A 37 -8.54 -15.97 -12.56
C PRO A 37 -8.48 -16.18 -14.07
N LYS A 38 -8.78 -17.39 -14.52
CA LYS A 38 -8.74 -17.82 -15.93
C LYS A 38 -9.72 -17.08 -16.87
N ASN A 39 -10.54 -16.18 -16.36
CA ASN A 39 -11.56 -15.45 -17.10
C ASN A 39 -11.28 -13.93 -17.03
N LEU A 40 -10.48 -13.42 -17.95
CA LEU A 40 -10.43 -11.99 -18.23
C LEU A 40 -11.66 -11.56 -19.05
N PRO A 41 -12.26 -10.39 -18.76
CA PRO A 41 -13.29 -9.84 -19.66
C PRO A 41 -12.67 -9.49 -21.01
N SER A 42 -13.24 -10.03 -22.08
CA SER A 42 -12.72 -10.01 -23.46
C SER A 42 -12.91 -8.69 -24.22
N GLU A 43 -13.18 -7.58 -23.54
CA GLU A 43 -13.75 -6.41 -24.22
C GLU A 43 -12.76 -5.41 -24.81
N ASN A 44 -11.47 -5.41 -24.44
CA ASN A 44 -10.52 -4.46 -25.06
C ASN A 44 -9.06 -4.97 -25.08
N PRO A 45 -8.52 -5.38 -26.23
CA PRO A 45 -7.17 -5.95 -26.34
C PRO A 45 -6.07 -4.97 -25.90
N ARG A 46 -6.24 -3.66 -26.08
CA ARG A 46 -5.26 -2.65 -25.66
C ARG A 46 -5.17 -2.52 -24.13
N LYS A 47 -6.29 -2.68 -23.41
CA LYS A 47 -6.28 -2.67 -21.93
C LYS A 47 -5.60 -3.92 -21.38
N ILE A 48 -5.79 -5.05 -22.02
CA ILE A 48 -5.14 -6.33 -21.65
C ILE A 48 -3.63 -6.23 -21.85
N GLU A 49 -3.17 -5.70 -22.98
CA GLU A 49 -1.75 -5.53 -23.30
C GLU A 49 -1.05 -4.56 -22.33
N LEU A 50 -1.70 -3.43 -22.02
CA LEU A 50 -1.23 -2.47 -21.05
C LEU A 50 -1.14 -3.09 -19.64
N PHE A 51 -2.13 -3.90 -19.27
CA PHE A 51 -2.18 -4.58 -17.98
C PHE A 51 -1.05 -5.62 -17.85
N ILE A 52 -0.84 -6.46 -18.88
CA ILE A 52 0.25 -7.46 -18.92
C ILE A 52 1.62 -6.76 -18.87
N LYS A 53 1.78 -5.64 -19.56
CA LYS A 53 3.01 -4.85 -19.55
C LYS A 53 3.29 -4.28 -18.15
N LEU A 54 2.28 -3.69 -17.52
CA LEU A 54 2.37 -3.15 -16.15
C LEU A 54 2.69 -4.26 -15.14
N GLU A 55 2.07 -5.44 -15.28
CA GLU A 55 2.33 -6.60 -14.44
C GLU A 55 3.78 -7.09 -14.58
N ASN A 56 4.30 -7.18 -15.79
CA ASN A 56 5.68 -7.57 -16.05
C ASN A 56 6.69 -6.55 -15.48
N GLU A 57 6.44 -5.25 -15.61
CA GLU A 57 7.28 -4.19 -15.03
C GLU A 57 7.25 -4.23 -13.49
N VAL A 58 6.07 -4.42 -12.89
CA VAL A 58 5.91 -4.54 -11.44
C VAL A 58 6.57 -5.81 -10.92
N CYS A 59 6.38 -6.95 -11.60
CA CYS A 59 7.03 -8.22 -11.25
C CYS A 59 8.57 -8.10 -11.37
N GLY A 60 9.07 -7.43 -12.40
CA GLY A 60 10.51 -7.14 -12.56
C GLY A 60 11.08 -6.31 -11.41
N LEU A 61 10.35 -5.28 -10.97
CA LEU A 61 10.73 -4.45 -9.82
C LEU A 61 10.79 -5.28 -8.52
N PHE A 62 9.81 -6.15 -8.28
CA PHE A 62 9.80 -7.02 -7.10
C PHE A 62 10.95 -8.02 -7.13
N ASN A 63 11.24 -8.66 -8.27
CA ASN A 63 12.39 -9.56 -8.40
C ASN A 63 13.71 -8.84 -8.11
N LEU A 64 13.86 -7.61 -8.61
CA LEU A 64 15.02 -6.78 -8.31
C LEU A 64 15.14 -6.46 -6.81
N LEU A 65 14.02 -6.15 -6.14
CA LEU A 65 13.98 -5.93 -4.69
C LEU A 65 14.34 -7.19 -3.91
N TYR A 66 13.86 -8.36 -4.31
CA TYR A 66 14.23 -9.64 -3.71
C TYR A 66 15.73 -9.90 -3.85
N ASP A 67 16.31 -9.73 -5.02
CA ASP A 67 17.73 -10.01 -5.25
C ASP A 67 18.62 -9.01 -4.51
N ILE A 68 18.27 -7.73 -4.45
CA ILE A 68 19.04 -6.70 -3.74
C ILE A 68 18.97 -6.88 -2.22
N LEU A 69 17.80 -7.24 -1.67
CA LEU A 69 17.59 -7.34 -0.23
C LEU A 69 17.90 -8.74 0.30
N GLY A 70 17.67 -9.77 -0.50
CA GLY A 70 17.89 -11.16 -0.11
C GLY A 70 19.36 -11.44 0.20
N VAL A 71 20.28 -10.88 -0.57
CA VAL A 71 21.72 -11.10 -0.35
C VAL A 71 22.19 -10.61 1.04
N PRO A 72 22.01 -9.34 1.44
CA PRO A 72 22.45 -8.88 2.75
C PRO A 72 21.69 -9.54 3.91
N PHE A 73 20.40 -9.80 3.74
CA PHE A 73 19.59 -10.44 4.78
C PHE A 73 19.91 -11.94 4.87
N GLY A 74 20.16 -12.60 3.74
CA GLY A 74 20.60 -13.97 3.69
C GLY A 74 21.96 -14.16 4.37
N PHE A 75 22.92 -13.27 4.09
CA PHE A 75 24.22 -13.28 4.76
C PHE A 75 24.07 -13.13 6.29
N LEU A 76 23.27 -12.16 6.74
CA LEU A 76 23.01 -11.95 8.18
C LEU A 76 22.34 -13.17 8.80
N MET A 77 21.32 -13.74 8.13
CA MET A 77 20.59 -14.91 8.64
C MET A 77 21.48 -16.14 8.68
N ARG A 78 22.33 -16.37 7.66
CA ARG A 78 23.32 -17.46 7.65
C ARG A 78 24.30 -17.35 8.82
N TRP A 79 24.83 -16.16 9.04
CA TRP A 79 25.74 -15.92 10.15
C TRP A 79 25.10 -16.25 11.50
N ILE A 80 23.85 -15.81 11.71
CA ILE A 80 23.08 -16.09 12.93
C ILE A 80 22.77 -17.60 13.02
N TYR A 81 22.31 -18.21 11.92
CA TYR A 81 21.97 -19.63 11.89
C TYR A 81 23.17 -20.52 12.23
N ASN A 82 24.33 -20.26 11.68
CA ASN A 82 25.56 -20.97 11.98
C ASN A 82 25.98 -20.86 13.47
N LEU A 83 25.58 -19.77 14.14
CA LEU A 83 25.86 -19.58 15.56
C LEU A 83 24.90 -20.37 16.46
N VAL A 84 23.62 -20.44 16.07
CA VAL A 84 22.54 -20.95 16.93
C VAL A 84 22.09 -22.35 16.55
N ASN A 85 22.28 -22.72 15.30
CA ASN A 85 21.86 -23.98 14.69
C ASN A 85 20.37 -24.33 14.86
N ASN A 86 19.52 -23.31 14.99
CA ASN A 86 18.05 -23.42 15.03
C ASN A 86 17.43 -22.24 14.29
N TYR A 87 16.61 -22.53 13.28
CA TYR A 87 16.06 -21.51 12.40
C TYR A 87 15.06 -20.56 13.09
N GLY A 88 14.22 -21.09 13.96
CA GLY A 88 13.26 -20.26 14.70
C GLY A 88 13.93 -19.28 15.65
N VAL A 89 14.96 -19.73 16.36
CA VAL A 89 15.78 -18.87 17.22
C VAL A 89 16.57 -17.87 16.37
N ALA A 90 17.05 -18.28 15.21
CA ALA A 90 17.72 -17.39 14.26
C ALA A 90 16.81 -16.25 13.79
N ILE A 91 15.52 -16.53 13.52
CA ILE A 91 14.53 -15.47 13.16
C ILE A 91 14.36 -14.48 14.34
N ILE A 92 14.32 -14.94 15.58
CA ILE A 92 14.18 -14.04 16.75
C ILE A 92 15.38 -13.09 16.81
N ILE A 93 16.60 -13.64 16.78
CA ILE A 93 17.84 -12.84 16.82
C ILE A 93 17.93 -11.89 15.63
N PHE A 94 17.62 -12.39 14.42
CA PHE A 94 17.57 -11.58 13.21
C PHE A 94 16.60 -10.41 13.35
N THR A 95 15.41 -10.66 13.90
CA THR A 95 14.40 -9.60 14.12
C THR A 95 14.93 -8.54 15.07
N VAL A 96 15.54 -8.94 16.19
CA VAL A 96 16.14 -7.99 17.15
C VAL A 96 17.24 -7.18 16.50
N LEU A 97 18.19 -7.83 15.81
CA LEU A 97 19.31 -7.14 15.16
C LEU A 97 18.84 -6.16 14.09
N THR A 98 17.89 -6.56 13.24
CA THR A 98 17.33 -5.66 12.24
C THR A 98 16.63 -4.46 12.87
N LYS A 99 15.88 -4.65 13.96
CA LYS A 99 15.28 -3.53 14.71
C LYS A 99 16.34 -2.58 15.31
N ILE A 100 17.44 -3.10 15.83
CA ILE A 100 18.57 -2.29 16.33
C ILE A 100 19.23 -1.50 15.19
N ILE A 101 19.51 -2.16 14.04
CA ILE A 101 20.10 -1.52 12.87
C ILE A 101 19.21 -0.37 12.36
N PHE A 102 17.87 -0.56 12.34
CA PHE A 102 16.92 0.44 11.88
C PHE A 102 16.45 1.40 12.99
N LEU A 103 16.92 1.27 14.23
CA LEU A 103 16.54 2.16 15.33
C LEU A 103 16.82 3.64 15.06
N PRO A 104 17.97 4.05 14.44
CA PRO A 104 18.21 5.46 14.10
C PRO A 104 17.17 6.02 13.10
N VAL A 105 16.69 5.16 12.19
CA VAL A 105 15.65 5.54 11.23
C VAL A 105 14.31 5.66 11.95
N SER A 106 13.96 4.70 12.80
CA SER A 106 12.76 4.74 13.65
C SER A 106 12.73 6.00 14.53
N TYR A 107 13.86 6.38 15.11
CA TYR A 107 14.01 7.64 15.87
C TYR A 107 13.71 8.87 14.99
N LYS A 108 14.29 8.96 13.79
CA LYS A 108 14.05 10.08 12.87
C LYS A 108 12.59 10.15 12.42
N THR A 109 11.97 9.02 12.13
CA THR A 109 10.56 8.97 11.71
C THR A 109 9.63 9.34 12.85
N GLN A 110 9.89 8.85 14.07
CA GLN A 110 9.10 9.21 15.26
C GLN A 110 9.23 10.70 15.60
N LYS A 111 10.46 11.25 15.50
CA LYS A 111 10.68 12.69 15.62
C LYS A 111 9.87 13.48 14.60
N SER A 112 9.86 13.07 13.32
CA SER A 112 9.08 13.73 12.26
C SER A 112 7.58 13.62 12.53
N SER A 113 7.09 12.46 12.95
CA SER A 113 5.69 12.25 13.33
C SER A 113 5.27 13.12 14.51
N ALA A 114 6.11 13.23 15.54
CA ALA A 114 5.85 14.06 16.70
C ALA A 114 5.78 15.57 16.35
N ARG A 115 6.68 16.04 15.46
CA ARG A 115 6.64 17.42 14.92
C ARG A 115 5.38 17.68 14.12
N MET A 116 4.95 16.72 13.28
CA MET A 116 3.70 16.81 12.53
C MET A 116 2.51 16.95 13.48
N GLN A 117 2.47 16.15 14.55
CA GLN A 117 1.43 16.23 15.58
C GLN A 117 1.38 17.61 16.26
N ALA A 118 2.53 18.25 16.52
CA ALA A 118 2.59 19.59 17.10
C ALA A 118 1.99 20.68 16.17
N LEU A 119 1.93 20.43 14.86
CA LEU A 119 1.30 21.36 13.89
C LEU A 119 -0.22 21.17 13.75
N ASN A 120 -0.80 20.13 14.31
CA ASN A 120 -2.23 19.83 14.14
C ASN A 120 -3.16 20.99 14.53
N PRO A 121 -2.95 21.77 15.62
CA PRO A 121 -3.80 22.91 15.94
C PRO A 121 -3.80 24.00 14.85
N LYS A 122 -2.67 24.19 14.17
CA LYS A 122 -2.56 25.15 13.05
C LYS A 122 -3.24 24.60 11.80
N LEU A 123 -3.07 23.33 11.52
CA LEU A 123 -3.74 22.62 10.41
C LEU A 123 -5.26 22.64 10.56
N GLU A 124 -5.77 22.48 11.78
CA GLU A 124 -7.19 22.56 12.06
C GLU A 124 -7.78 23.96 11.78
N LYS A 125 -7.07 25.02 12.16
CA LYS A 125 -7.45 26.40 11.82
C LYS A 125 -7.51 26.59 10.31
N LEU A 126 -6.51 26.14 9.57
CA LEU A 126 -6.49 26.21 8.10
C LEU A 126 -7.67 25.44 7.48
N ARG A 127 -7.96 24.23 7.96
CA ARG A 127 -9.10 23.44 7.49
C ARG A 127 -10.44 24.16 7.70
N LYS A 128 -10.64 24.78 8.86
CA LYS A 128 -11.85 25.56 9.14
C LYS A 128 -11.95 26.81 8.24
N SER A 129 -10.82 27.47 7.94
CA SER A 129 -10.79 28.66 7.09
C SER A 129 -11.03 28.37 5.60
N TYR A 130 -10.65 27.19 5.11
CA TYR A 130 -10.71 26.82 3.70
C TYR A 130 -11.63 25.62 3.41
N GLN A 131 -12.68 25.39 4.22
CA GLN A 131 -13.60 24.24 4.09
C GLN A 131 -14.20 24.08 2.69
N ASN A 132 -14.51 25.22 2.02
CA ASN A 132 -15.16 25.24 0.72
C ASN A 132 -14.18 25.26 -0.47
N ASN A 133 -12.88 25.27 -0.20
CA ASN A 133 -11.86 25.30 -1.26
C ASN A 133 -10.73 24.33 -0.95
N PRO A 134 -10.87 23.04 -1.33
CA PRO A 134 -9.90 22.00 -1.01
C PRO A 134 -8.53 22.25 -1.65
N GLN A 135 -8.48 22.93 -2.80
CA GLN A 135 -7.22 23.24 -3.49
C GLN A 135 -6.41 24.26 -2.70
N LYS A 136 -7.05 25.36 -2.32
CA LYS A 136 -6.41 26.40 -1.51
C LYS A 136 -6.01 25.89 -0.14
N LEU A 137 -6.80 24.97 0.44
CA LEU A 137 -6.45 24.27 1.67
C LEU A 137 -5.16 23.50 1.52
N GLN A 138 -4.99 22.73 0.44
CA GLN A 138 -3.78 21.95 0.17
C GLN A 138 -2.55 22.86 -0.02
N GLU A 139 -2.68 23.97 -0.76
CA GLU A 139 -1.61 24.95 -0.93
C GLU A 139 -1.16 25.55 0.41
N GLU A 140 -2.11 26.01 1.22
CA GLU A 140 -1.79 26.63 2.52
C GLU A 140 -1.27 25.61 3.54
N GLN A 141 -1.73 24.36 3.51
CA GLN A 141 -1.13 23.28 4.31
C GLN A 141 0.32 23.02 3.91
N MET A 142 0.62 23.00 2.62
CA MET A 142 1.98 22.80 2.14
C MET A 142 2.90 23.96 2.48
N LYS A 143 2.42 25.22 2.39
CA LYS A 143 3.16 26.39 2.86
C LYS A 143 3.48 26.30 4.35
N LEU A 144 2.47 25.92 5.17
CA LEU A 144 2.67 25.73 6.61
C LEU A 144 3.76 24.69 6.90
N TYR A 145 3.76 23.53 6.19
CA TYR A 145 4.79 22.52 6.36
C TYR A 145 6.19 23.04 5.99
N GLN A 146 6.29 23.87 4.95
CA GLN A 146 7.55 24.49 4.54
C GLN A 146 8.04 25.52 5.56
N GLU A 147 7.17 26.39 6.05
CA GLU A 147 7.48 27.41 7.06
C GLU A 147 7.98 26.80 8.37
N GLU A 148 7.36 25.70 8.79
CA GLU A 148 7.73 24.99 10.01
C GLU A 148 8.86 23.95 9.78
N GLY A 149 9.33 23.79 8.53
CA GLY A 149 10.42 22.87 8.17
C GLY A 149 10.07 21.39 8.42
N VAL A 150 8.80 21.02 8.27
CA VAL A 150 8.31 19.66 8.48
C VAL A 150 8.06 18.98 7.15
N ASN A 151 8.55 17.76 6.99
CA ASN A 151 8.31 16.96 5.79
C ASN A 151 7.14 16.00 6.02
N PRO A 152 5.99 16.15 5.33
CA PRO A 152 4.84 15.26 5.47
C PRO A 152 5.14 13.82 5.02
N MET A 153 6.05 13.64 4.06
CA MET A 153 6.45 12.30 3.61
C MET A 153 7.26 11.51 4.64
N GLY A 154 7.82 12.16 5.65
CA GLY A 154 8.53 11.48 6.75
C GLY A 154 7.63 10.52 7.55
N SER A 155 6.32 10.70 7.48
CA SER A 155 5.35 9.86 8.19
C SER A 155 5.08 8.52 7.52
N CYS A 156 5.32 8.36 6.21
CA CYS A 156 5.14 7.10 5.48
C CYS A 156 6.42 6.24 5.44
N LEU A 157 7.57 6.81 5.81
CA LEU A 157 8.87 6.11 5.81
C LEU A 157 8.87 4.81 6.63
N PRO A 158 8.22 4.70 7.81
CA PRO A 158 8.13 3.44 8.55
C PRO A 158 7.46 2.31 7.75
N ALA A 159 6.43 2.63 6.98
CA ALA A 159 5.74 1.64 6.15
C ALA A 159 6.63 1.12 5.01
N PHE A 160 7.41 2.00 4.37
CA PHE A 160 8.40 1.60 3.37
C PHE A 160 9.48 0.70 3.94
N ILE A 161 10.03 1.04 5.12
CA ILE A 161 11.04 0.22 5.78
C ILE A 161 10.46 -1.14 6.15
N GLN A 162 9.24 -1.17 6.70
CA GLN A 162 8.58 -2.43 7.03
C GLN A 162 8.36 -3.30 5.78
N MET A 163 7.98 -2.72 4.65
CA MET A 163 7.84 -3.42 3.38
C MET A 163 9.18 -4.01 2.89
N ILE A 164 10.26 -3.22 2.93
CA ILE A 164 11.62 -3.66 2.58
C ILE A 164 12.04 -4.84 3.46
N LEU A 165 11.82 -4.75 4.78
CA LEU A 165 12.15 -5.82 5.73
C LEU A 165 11.37 -7.10 5.43
N VAL A 166 10.07 -6.98 5.14
CA VAL A 166 9.23 -8.14 4.79
C VAL A 166 9.72 -8.81 3.52
N PHE A 167 10.03 -8.07 2.46
CA PHE A 167 10.53 -8.65 1.21
C PHE A 167 11.88 -9.35 1.40
N GLY A 168 12.79 -8.74 2.15
CA GLY A 168 14.08 -9.39 2.45
C GLY A 168 13.93 -10.69 3.24
N VAL A 169 13.01 -10.72 4.21
CA VAL A 169 12.71 -11.94 4.97
C VAL A 169 12.00 -12.99 4.12
N LEU A 170 11.04 -12.57 3.28
CA LEU A 170 10.38 -13.46 2.34
C LEU A 170 11.40 -14.19 1.47
N ASP A 171 12.36 -13.50 0.90
CA ASP A 171 13.38 -14.11 0.05
C ASP A 171 14.23 -15.12 0.82
N VAL A 172 14.66 -14.79 2.03
CA VAL A 172 15.47 -15.70 2.87
C VAL A 172 14.68 -16.96 3.27
N VAL A 173 13.37 -16.81 3.60
CA VAL A 173 12.52 -17.95 3.98
C VAL A 173 12.19 -18.83 2.80
N TYR A 174 11.96 -18.24 1.62
CA TYR A 174 11.66 -18.99 0.40
C TYR A 174 12.87 -19.66 -0.24
N ARG A 175 14.09 -19.12 -0.02
CA ARG A 175 15.33 -19.61 -0.63
C ARG A 175 16.37 -20.01 0.44
N PRO A 176 16.04 -20.96 1.34
CA PRO A 176 16.94 -21.36 2.41
C PRO A 176 18.18 -22.12 1.91
N LEU A 177 18.06 -22.86 0.80
CA LEU A 177 19.22 -23.57 0.19
C LEU A 177 20.26 -22.58 -0.34
N THR A 178 19.79 -21.47 -0.94
CA THR A 178 20.65 -20.40 -1.44
C THR A 178 21.24 -19.57 -0.31
N HIS A 179 20.39 -19.03 0.58
CA HIS A 179 20.79 -17.99 1.52
C HIS A 179 21.40 -18.53 2.82
N ILE A 180 20.98 -19.69 3.29
CA ILE A 180 21.40 -20.26 4.58
C ILE A 180 22.43 -21.35 4.38
N LEU A 181 22.14 -22.34 3.53
CA LEU A 181 23.02 -23.47 3.28
C LEU A 181 24.11 -23.20 2.23
N ASP A 182 24.02 -22.08 1.50
CA ASP A 182 25.03 -21.62 0.53
C ASP A 182 25.34 -22.59 -0.60
N PHE A 183 24.32 -23.29 -1.07
CA PHE A 183 24.49 -24.17 -2.22
C PHE A 183 24.57 -23.41 -3.54
N SER A 184 25.36 -23.92 -4.47
CA SER A 184 25.47 -23.37 -5.82
C SER A 184 24.16 -23.52 -6.60
N LYS A 185 23.92 -22.62 -7.56
CA LYS A 185 22.74 -22.73 -8.46
C LYS A 185 22.66 -24.10 -9.14
N GLY A 186 23.80 -24.64 -9.59
CA GLY A 186 23.84 -25.97 -10.22
C GLY A 186 23.35 -27.08 -9.30
N THR A 187 23.77 -27.08 -8.03
CA THR A 187 23.34 -28.05 -7.02
C THR A 187 21.82 -27.94 -6.76
N ILE A 188 21.31 -26.70 -6.67
CA ILE A 188 19.89 -26.46 -6.46
C ILE A 188 19.07 -26.87 -7.68
N ASP A 189 19.56 -26.64 -8.90
CA ASP A 189 18.88 -27.08 -10.13
C ASP A 189 18.84 -28.59 -10.24
N GLN A 190 19.90 -29.32 -9.89
CA GLN A 190 19.90 -30.80 -9.79
C GLN A 190 18.86 -31.29 -8.77
N ALA A 191 18.84 -30.68 -7.58
CA ALA A 191 17.84 -31.01 -6.55
C ALA A 191 16.41 -30.72 -7.02
N ARG A 192 16.19 -29.65 -7.78
CA ARG A 192 14.90 -29.29 -8.36
C ARG A 192 14.43 -30.31 -9.40
N GLU A 193 15.33 -30.82 -10.24
CA GLU A 193 15.02 -31.85 -11.23
C GLU A 193 14.60 -33.17 -10.56
N ILE A 194 15.32 -33.58 -9.53
CA ILE A 194 14.97 -34.77 -8.74
C ILE A 194 13.60 -34.58 -8.05
N ALA A 195 13.40 -33.45 -7.38
CA ALA A 195 12.13 -33.13 -6.73
C ALA A 195 10.96 -33.10 -7.74
N SER A 196 11.19 -32.54 -8.94
CA SER A 196 10.19 -32.52 -10.02
C SER A 196 9.85 -33.91 -10.52
N ALA A 197 10.83 -34.80 -10.63
CA ALA A 197 10.61 -36.20 -11.02
C ALA A 197 9.78 -36.97 -9.96
N ILE A 198 9.99 -36.68 -8.67
CA ILE A 198 9.20 -37.27 -7.56
C ILE A 198 7.76 -36.80 -7.61
N MET A 199 7.48 -35.55 -7.93
CA MET A 199 6.13 -34.96 -7.97
C MET A 199 5.29 -35.45 -9.16
N GLY A 200 5.88 -35.95 -10.24
CA GLY A 200 5.23 -36.69 -11.35
C GLY A 200 4.36 -35.86 -12.26
N GLY A 201 3.95 -34.75 -12.16
CA GLY A 201 3.06 -33.99 -13.04
C GLY A 201 3.18 -32.49 -12.94
N GLY A 202 3.89 -31.88 -13.87
CA GLY A 202 4.00 -30.42 -13.95
C GLY A 202 5.28 -29.81 -13.39
N GLY A 203 6.14 -30.55 -12.70
CA GLY A 203 7.47 -30.14 -12.27
C GLY A 203 7.59 -28.84 -11.48
N ILE A 204 8.70 -28.62 -10.82
CA ILE A 204 8.99 -27.35 -10.13
C ILE A 204 9.61 -26.39 -11.15
N LYS A 205 8.95 -25.27 -11.45
CA LYS A 205 9.46 -24.24 -12.36
C LYS A 205 10.65 -23.52 -11.72
N SER A 206 11.67 -23.23 -12.52
CA SER A 206 12.84 -22.45 -12.07
C SER A 206 12.48 -21.03 -11.59
N THR A 207 11.40 -20.48 -12.10
CA THR A 207 10.88 -19.16 -11.74
C THR A 207 9.97 -19.16 -10.49
N ASP A 208 9.63 -20.36 -9.96
CA ASP A 208 8.78 -20.44 -8.77
C ASP A 208 9.55 -19.91 -7.54
N LEU A 209 8.96 -18.95 -6.87
CA LEU A 209 9.53 -18.38 -5.64
C LEU A 209 9.67 -19.44 -4.53
N ARG A 210 8.74 -20.39 -4.47
CA ARG A 210 8.67 -21.46 -3.46
C ARG A 210 9.51 -22.70 -3.81
N ARG A 211 10.25 -22.67 -4.92
CA ARG A 211 10.97 -23.85 -5.46
C ARG A 211 11.86 -24.57 -4.43
N GLU A 212 12.61 -23.82 -3.61
CA GLU A 212 13.50 -24.42 -2.62
C GLU A 212 12.75 -25.06 -1.46
N LEU A 213 11.64 -24.47 -1.02
CA LEU A 213 10.78 -25.09 -0.02
C LEU A 213 10.11 -26.37 -0.54
N MET A 214 9.72 -26.38 -1.83
CA MET A 214 9.17 -27.59 -2.48
C MET A 214 10.25 -28.67 -2.59
N ILE A 215 11.50 -28.31 -2.88
CA ILE A 215 12.65 -29.25 -2.86
C ILE A 215 12.80 -29.85 -1.45
N LEU A 216 12.80 -29.02 -0.40
CA LEU A 216 12.91 -29.48 0.99
C LEU A 216 11.76 -30.39 1.40
N GLU A 217 10.54 -30.11 0.93
CA GLU A 217 9.38 -30.95 1.18
C GLU A 217 9.52 -32.34 0.53
N GLN A 218 9.99 -32.42 -0.73
CA GLN A 218 10.24 -33.69 -1.38
C GLN A 218 11.43 -34.42 -0.77
N PHE A 219 12.48 -33.69 -0.36
CA PHE A 219 13.62 -34.27 0.36
C PHE A 219 13.20 -34.95 1.66
N LYS A 220 12.30 -34.32 2.45
CA LYS A 220 11.75 -34.93 3.68
C LYS A 220 10.98 -36.23 3.42
N LYS A 221 10.30 -36.33 2.26
CA LYS A 221 9.52 -37.53 1.89
C LYS A 221 10.42 -38.69 1.42
N LEU A 222 11.44 -38.39 0.61
CA LEU A 222 12.27 -39.39 -0.06
C LEU A 222 13.75 -38.93 -0.10
N PRO A 223 14.45 -38.86 1.05
CA PRO A 223 15.83 -38.34 1.12
C PRO A 223 16.82 -39.18 0.30
N GLU A 224 16.57 -40.49 0.18
CA GLU A 224 17.41 -41.41 -0.58
C GLU A 224 17.54 -41.04 -2.06
N LYS A 225 16.54 -40.40 -2.65
CA LYS A 225 16.55 -39.99 -4.07
C LYS A 225 17.55 -38.85 -4.34
N PHE A 226 17.96 -38.13 -3.31
CA PHE A 226 18.89 -37.00 -3.40
C PHE A 226 20.34 -37.38 -3.08
N SER A 227 20.60 -38.67 -2.77
CA SER A 227 21.95 -39.19 -2.45
C SER A 227 22.97 -38.98 -3.59
N ASP A 228 22.46 -38.95 -4.83
CA ASP A 228 23.31 -38.81 -6.03
C ASP A 228 23.86 -37.38 -6.22
N ILE A 229 23.35 -36.37 -5.52
CA ILE A 229 23.82 -34.99 -5.61
C ILE A 229 25.18 -34.86 -4.94
N SER A 230 25.27 -35.05 -3.65
CA SER A 230 26.46 -35.18 -2.84
C SER A 230 26.12 -35.55 -1.39
N VAL A 231 27.10 -36.18 -0.70
CA VAL A 231 26.98 -36.50 0.72
C VAL A 231 26.84 -35.19 1.56
N GLU A 232 27.55 -34.15 1.16
CA GLU A 232 27.48 -32.84 1.82
C GLU A 232 26.07 -32.22 1.71
N PHE A 233 25.45 -32.30 0.52
CA PHE A 233 24.08 -31.81 0.31
C PHE A 233 23.11 -32.54 1.24
N THR A 234 23.13 -33.87 1.23
CA THR A 234 22.20 -34.69 2.01
C THR A 234 22.35 -34.45 3.50
N SER A 235 23.59 -34.39 4.02
CA SER A 235 23.85 -34.13 5.44
C SER A 235 23.35 -32.74 5.87
N LYS A 236 23.78 -31.66 5.16
CA LYS A 236 23.38 -30.29 5.50
C LYS A 236 21.88 -30.06 5.40
N VAL A 237 21.22 -30.66 4.38
CA VAL A 237 19.78 -30.51 4.22
C VAL A 237 19.01 -31.28 5.29
N THR A 238 19.48 -32.47 5.70
CA THR A 238 18.89 -33.21 6.82
C THR A 238 18.96 -32.39 8.11
N ASP A 239 20.17 -31.95 8.47
CA ASP A 239 20.38 -31.13 9.68
C ASP A 239 19.53 -29.85 9.67
N PHE A 240 19.43 -29.21 8.50
CA PHE A 240 18.58 -28.02 8.34
C PHE A 240 17.10 -28.34 8.51
N CYS A 241 16.62 -29.42 7.87
CA CYS A 241 15.21 -29.82 7.98
C CYS A 241 14.78 -30.14 9.42
N ASP A 242 15.67 -30.73 10.22
CA ASP A 242 15.42 -31.02 11.63
C ASP A 242 15.39 -29.75 12.49
N ASN A 243 16.18 -28.75 12.10
CA ASN A 243 16.28 -27.47 12.81
C ASN A 243 15.43 -26.35 12.21
N PHE A 244 14.67 -26.63 11.12
CA PHE A 244 13.79 -25.66 10.45
C PHE A 244 12.43 -25.56 11.16
N GLN A 245 12.48 -25.49 12.47
CA GLN A 245 11.31 -25.49 13.34
C GLN A 245 11.52 -24.65 14.58
N ILE A 246 10.43 -24.31 15.25
CA ILE A 246 10.39 -23.72 16.59
C ILE A 246 9.27 -24.39 17.40
N PHE A 247 9.57 -24.86 18.59
CA PHE A 247 8.60 -25.59 19.43
C PHE A 247 7.87 -26.74 18.71
N GLY A 248 8.54 -27.42 17.78
CA GLY A 248 7.96 -28.49 16.97
C GLY A 248 7.11 -28.00 15.79
N ILE A 249 7.00 -26.70 15.54
CA ILE A 249 6.25 -26.12 14.42
C ILE A 249 7.21 -25.93 13.24
N ASN A 250 6.91 -26.52 12.10
CA ASN A 250 7.68 -26.37 10.86
C ASN A 250 7.48 -24.96 10.26
N LEU A 251 8.53 -24.14 10.27
CA LEU A 251 8.48 -22.76 9.78
C LEU A 251 8.47 -22.62 8.25
N GLY A 252 8.81 -23.68 7.51
CA GLY A 252 8.70 -23.74 6.05
C GLY A 252 7.31 -24.08 5.54
N ALA A 253 6.45 -24.64 6.39
CA ALA A 253 5.09 -24.99 6.02
C ALA A 253 4.20 -23.76 5.92
N THR A 254 3.27 -23.77 4.98
CA THR A 254 2.22 -22.75 4.88
C THR A 254 1.05 -23.15 5.78
N PRO A 255 0.54 -22.25 6.64
CA PRO A 255 -0.60 -22.54 7.49
C PRO A 255 -1.86 -22.85 6.66
N GLU A 256 -2.61 -23.86 7.04
CA GLU A 256 -3.86 -24.25 6.39
C GLU A 256 -5.06 -23.90 7.27
N LEU A 257 -6.17 -23.43 6.65
CA LEU A 257 -7.41 -23.12 7.37
C LEU A 257 -8.14 -24.39 7.84
N ARG A 258 -7.89 -25.53 7.18
CA ARG A 258 -8.50 -26.83 7.49
C ARG A 258 -7.44 -27.92 7.34
N PRO A 259 -6.56 -28.11 8.33
CA PRO A 259 -5.60 -29.20 8.29
C PRO A 259 -6.31 -30.54 8.37
N GLU A 260 -5.76 -31.54 7.71
CA GLU A 260 -6.31 -32.93 7.70
C GLU A 260 -6.28 -33.51 9.11
N GLU A 261 -5.23 -33.23 9.91
CA GLU A 261 -5.08 -33.67 11.27
C GLU A 261 -4.75 -32.52 12.21
N TRP A 262 -5.42 -32.49 13.36
CA TRP A 262 -5.19 -31.51 14.42
C TRP A 262 -4.22 -32.08 15.48
N ASN A 263 -2.93 -31.90 15.28
CA ASN A 263 -1.88 -32.18 16.24
C ASN A 263 -1.25 -30.87 16.77
N ALA A 264 -0.37 -30.97 17.77
CA ALA A 264 0.25 -29.79 18.41
C ALA A 264 1.00 -28.90 17.38
N SER A 265 1.63 -29.49 16.38
CA SER A 265 2.36 -28.75 15.33
C SER A 265 1.41 -28.02 14.40
N THR A 266 0.33 -28.69 13.93
CA THR A 266 -0.66 -28.07 13.02
C THR A 266 -1.48 -27.00 13.73
N ILE A 267 -1.81 -27.17 15.02
CA ILE A 267 -2.45 -26.14 15.84
C ILE A 267 -1.52 -24.92 15.98
N GLY A 268 -0.23 -25.14 16.29
CA GLY A 268 0.75 -24.08 16.36
C GLY A 268 0.89 -23.33 15.03
N LEU A 269 0.96 -24.06 13.91
CA LEU A 269 1.02 -23.51 12.56
C LEU A 269 -0.21 -22.64 12.25
N PHE A 270 -1.41 -23.13 12.56
CA PHE A 270 -2.67 -22.43 12.39
C PHE A 270 -2.77 -21.15 13.24
N LEU A 271 -2.19 -21.13 14.45
CA LEU A 271 -2.24 -19.98 15.33
C LEU A 271 -1.31 -18.83 14.92
N ILE A 272 -0.21 -19.10 14.22
CA ILE A 272 0.77 -18.06 13.80
C ILE A 272 0.12 -16.88 13.07
N PRO A 273 -0.75 -17.06 12.04
CA PRO A 273 -1.43 -15.95 11.38
C PRO A 273 -2.28 -15.09 12.31
N PHE A 274 -3.00 -15.72 13.23
CA PHE A 274 -3.83 -14.99 14.20
C PHE A 274 -2.98 -14.21 15.20
N LEU A 275 -1.88 -14.80 15.69
CA LEU A 275 -0.95 -14.14 16.59
C LEU A 275 -0.25 -12.96 15.89
N ALA A 276 0.10 -13.11 14.62
CA ALA A 276 0.66 -12.02 13.80
C ALA A 276 -0.32 -10.86 13.64
N GLY A 277 -1.58 -11.16 13.28
CA GLY A 277 -2.64 -10.17 13.18
C GLY A 277 -2.98 -9.51 14.51
N LEU A 278 -2.99 -10.27 15.60
CA LEU A 278 -3.22 -9.74 16.95
C LEU A 278 -2.09 -8.81 17.39
N ALA A 279 -0.83 -9.18 17.18
CA ALA A 279 0.32 -8.33 17.48
C ALA A 279 0.26 -7.02 16.66
N GLN A 280 -0.09 -7.09 15.37
CA GLN A 280 -0.30 -5.93 14.52
C GLN A 280 -1.46 -5.06 15.00
N LEU A 281 -2.58 -5.67 15.43
CA LEU A 281 -3.73 -4.95 15.97
C LEU A 281 -3.36 -4.20 17.27
N ILE A 282 -2.68 -4.85 18.19
CA ILE A 282 -2.21 -4.22 19.44
C ILE A 282 -1.31 -3.02 19.13
N GLN A 283 -0.36 -3.17 18.22
CA GLN A 283 0.51 -2.08 17.77
C GLN A 283 -0.30 -0.93 17.18
N THR A 284 -1.27 -1.22 16.30
CA THR A 284 -2.13 -0.21 15.65
C THR A 284 -2.98 0.53 16.69
N VAL A 285 -3.64 -0.19 17.59
CA VAL A 285 -4.46 0.38 18.66
C VAL A 285 -3.62 1.27 19.58
N TYR A 286 -2.44 0.80 19.99
CA TYR A 286 -1.51 1.59 20.80
C TYR A 286 -1.17 2.93 20.12
N MET A 287 -0.78 2.89 18.84
CA MET A 287 -0.42 4.09 18.09
C MET A 287 -1.61 5.04 17.94
N GLN A 288 -2.80 4.52 17.67
CA GLN A 288 -4.01 5.35 17.55
C GLN A 288 -4.43 5.98 18.87
N VAL A 289 -4.42 5.22 19.97
CA VAL A 289 -4.75 5.73 21.30
C VAL A 289 -3.76 6.84 21.70
N HIS A 290 -2.47 6.63 21.42
CA HIS A 290 -1.45 7.64 21.68
C HIS A 290 -1.67 8.92 20.86
N GLN A 291 -1.97 8.79 19.57
CA GLN A 291 -2.27 9.94 18.69
C GLN A 291 -3.56 10.66 19.11
N LYS A 292 -4.62 9.92 19.46
CA LYS A 292 -5.88 10.50 19.95
C LYS A 292 -5.71 11.28 21.25
N ARG A 293 -4.90 10.79 22.18
CA ARG A 293 -4.61 11.51 23.44
C ARG A 293 -3.93 12.84 23.19
N LYS A 294 -3.01 12.90 22.22
CA LYS A 294 -2.30 14.14 21.86
C LYS A 294 -3.14 15.11 21.03
N ASN A 295 -4.11 14.60 20.25
CA ASN A 295 -4.92 15.40 19.33
C ASN A 295 -6.38 14.94 19.28
N PRO A 296 -7.22 15.31 20.27
CA PRO A 296 -8.61 14.85 20.37
C PRO A 296 -9.48 15.24 19.17
N HIS A 297 -9.19 16.39 18.55
CA HIS A 297 -10.00 16.96 17.46
C HIS A 297 -9.74 16.38 16.07
N MET A 298 -8.65 15.63 15.88
CA MET A 298 -8.33 15.01 14.59
C MET A 298 -9.24 13.84 14.19
N THR A 299 -9.97 13.28 15.16
CA THR A 299 -10.76 12.06 14.97
C THR A 299 -12.02 12.20 14.14
N SER A 300 -12.59 13.40 14.06
CA SER A 300 -13.86 13.60 13.35
C SER A 300 -13.75 13.64 11.82
N GLN A 301 -12.56 13.92 11.28
CA GLN A 301 -12.35 14.09 9.84
C GLN A 301 -11.64 12.90 9.15
N MET A 302 -11.11 11.95 9.92
CA MET A 302 -10.36 10.80 9.40
C MET A 302 -11.18 9.48 9.37
N GLY A 303 -12.50 9.55 9.20
CA GLY A 303 -13.37 8.37 9.27
C GLY A 303 -12.90 7.21 8.38
N CYS A 304 -12.63 7.45 7.11
CA CYS A 304 -12.16 6.41 6.18
C CYS A 304 -10.71 5.98 6.47
N MET A 305 -9.82 6.90 6.89
CA MET A 305 -8.44 6.57 7.27
C MET A 305 -8.40 5.67 8.51
N ASN A 306 -9.28 5.92 9.49
CA ASN A 306 -9.37 5.05 10.67
C ASN A 306 -9.87 3.65 10.31
N VAL A 307 -10.83 3.52 9.40
CA VAL A 307 -11.31 2.21 8.91
C VAL A 307 -10.17 1.43 8.25
N TYR A 308 -9.38 2.10 7.40
CA TYR A 308 -8.22 1.49 6.74
C TYR A 308 -7.20 0.92 7.74
N LEU A 309 -6.92 1.65 8.83
CA LEU A 309 -5.98 1.20 9.86
C LEU A 309 -6.44 -0.08 10.58
N TYR A 310 -7.74 -0.35 10.66
CA TYR A 310 -8.27 -1.59 11.23
C TYR A 310 -8.41 -2.72 10.21
N ILE A 311 -8.52 -2.40 8.92
CA ILE A 311 -8.51 -3.41 7.85
C ILE A 311 -7.12 -4.04 7.71
N LEU A 312 -6.05 -3.28 7.94
CA LEU A 312 -4.67 -3.75 7.79
C LEU A 312 -4.32 -4.98 8.65
N PRO A 313 -4.68 -5.07 9.94
CA PRO A 313 -4.49 -6.29 10.75
C PRO A 313 -5.27 -7.51 10.21
N ILE A 314 -6.48 -7.29 9.69
CA ILE A 314 -7.28 -8.37 9.08
C ILE A 314 -6.60 -8.88 7.81
N PHE A 315 -6.11 -7.96 6.98
CA PHE A 315 -5.30 -8.29 5.81
C PHE A 315 -4.02 -9.05 6.19
N SER A 316 -3.36 -8.68 7.30
CA SER A 316 -2.16 -9.37 7.80
C SER A 316 -2.44 -10.82 8.17
N ILE A 317 -3.61 -11.12 8.76
CA ILE A 317 -4.03 -12.50 9.06
C ILE A 317 -4.18 -13.29 7.74
N TRP A 318 -4.94 -12.73 6.81
CA TRP A 318 -5.17 -13.37 5.50
C TRP A 318 -3.86 -13.61 4.75
N PHE A 319 -2.97 -12.61 4.73
CA PHE A 319 -1.66 -12.70 4.09
C PHE A 319 -0.77 -13.78 4.74
N ALA A 320 -0.77 -13.87 6.07
CA ALA A 320 0.03 -14.86 6.78
C ALA A 320 -0.41 -16.31 6.54
N PHE A 321 -1.65 -16.54 6.04
CA PHE A 321 -2.08 -17.83 5.53
C PHE A 321 -1.60 -18.15 4.10
N GLN A 322 -1.07 -17.16 3.37
CA GLN A 322 -0.58 -17.35 2.00
C GLN A 322 0.94 -17.57 1.94
N VAL A 323 1.64 -17.35 3.04
CA VAL A 323 3.10 -17.41 3.11
C VAL A 323 3.56 -18.47 4.12
N PRO A 324 4.82 -18.96 4.03
CA PRO A 324 5.37 -19.87 5.02
C PRO A 324 5.30 -19.31 6.44
N ALA A 325 5.09 -20.18 7.42
CA ALA A 325 4.93 -19.81 8.83
C ALA A 325 6.09 -18.98 9.38
N GLY A 326 7.31 -19.19 8.89
CA GLY A 326 8.49 -18.40 9.26
C GLY A 326 8.33 -16.91 8.99
N VAL A 327 7.64 -16.55 7.90
CA VAL A 327 7.33 -15.15 7.57
C VAL A 327 6.28 -14.58 8.52
N GLY A 328 5.20 -15.33 8.78
CA GLY A 328 4.18 -14.96 9.76
C GLY A 328 4.76 -14.80 11.18
N PHE A 329 5.66 -15.70 11.57
CA PHE A 329 6.38 -15.64 12.84
C PHE A 329 7.28 -14.40 12.94
N TYR A 330 8.05 -14.11 11.88
CA TYR A 330 8.81 -12.85 11.79
C TYR A 330 7.89 -11.64 11.91
N TRP A 331 6.75 -11.63 11.21
CA TRP A 331 5.80 -10.50 11.24
C TRP A 331 5.26 -10.26 12.65
N MET A 332 4.88 -11.31 13.35
CA MET A 332 4.46 -11.26 14.75
C MET A 332 5.55 -10.63 15.65
N LEU A 333 6.78 -11.15 15.59
CA LEU A 333 7.91 -10.64 16.37
C LEU A 333 8.21 -9.18 16.00
N SER A 334 8.24 -8.87 14.70
CA SER A 334 8.50 -7.52 14.21
C SER A 334 7.49 -6.50 14.75
N SER A 335 6.21 -6.88 14.84
CA SER A 335 5.15 -6.04 15.40
C SER A 335 5.31 -5.84 16.90
N LEU A 336 5.62 -6.89 17.64
CA LEU A 336 5.87 -6.82 19.09
C LEU A 336 7.08 -5.93 19.41
N PHE A 337 8.21 -6.13 18.72
CA PHE A 337 9.40 -5.28 18.92
C PHE A 337 9.15 -3.83 18.49
N SER A 338 8.40 -3.62 17.42
CA SER A 338 7.99 -2.27 17.01
C SER A 338 7.12 -1.59 18.06
N LEU A 339 6.22 -2.32 18.72
CA LEU A 339 5.43 -1.80 19.84
C LEU A 339 6.32 -1.31 20.97
N VAL A 340 7.32 -2.13 21.39
CA VAL A 340 8.27 -1.76 22.44
C VAL A 340 9.09 -0.54 22.06
N ILE A 341 9.61 -0.48 20.83
CA ILE A 341 10.39 0.66 20.34
C ILE A 341 9.51 1.92 20.28
N ASN A 342 8.29 1.83 19.74
CA ASN A 342 7.38 2.95 19.67
C ASN A 342 6.98 3.45 21.05
N PHE A 343 6.76 2.54 22.01
CA PHE A 343 6.52 2.92 23.41
C PHE A 343 7.71 3.69 24.00
N ALA A 344 8.92 3.16 23.87
CA ALA A 344 10.13 3.80 24.39
C ALA A 344 10.38 5.17 23.74
N LEU A 345 10.20 5.28 22.40
CA LEU A 345 10.36 6.54 21.69
C LEU A 345 9.26 7.55 22.04
N ASN A 346 8.02 7.12 22.24
CA ASN A 346 6.95 8.00 22.69
C ASN A 346 7.17 8.54 24.10
N CYS A 347 7.73 7.74 25.01
CA CYS A 347 8.17 8.20 26.33
C CYS A 347 9.34 9.20 26.22
N TYR A 348 10.26 8.96 25.29
CA TYR A 348 11.40 9.86 25.05
C TYR A 348 10.97 11.20 24.47
N PHE A 349 10.03 11.24 23.53
CA PHE A 349 9.47 12.43 22.90
C PHE A 349 8.31 13.01 23.72
N SER A 350 8.58 13.47 24.96
CA SER A 350 7.61 14.24 25.75
C SER A 350 7.24 15.57 25.04
N ASP A 351 6.08 16.14 25.40
CA ASP A 351 5.59 17.37 24.77
C ASP A 351 6.57 18.56 24.95
N GLU A 352 7.25 18.63 26.12
CA GLU A 352 8.30 19.61 26.38
C GLU A 352 9.50 19.46 25.44
N ARG A 353 9.98 18.21 25.25
CA ARG A 353 11.08 17.94 24.30
C ARG A 353 10.70 18.23 22.86
N ILE A 354 9.48 17.91 22.49
CA ILE A 354 8.96 18.23 21.14
C ILE A 354 8.95 19.73 20.91
N ALA A 355 8.48 20.54 21.89
CA ALA A 355 8.46 21.99 21.79
C ALA A 355 9.88 22.55 21.56
N LEU A 356 10.86 22.11 22.33
CA LEU A 356 12.27 22.50 22.17
C LEU A 356 12.85 22.09 20.80
N ILE A 357 12.50 20.90 20.32
CA ILE A 357 12.94 20.39 19.00
C ILE A 357 12.33 21.23 17.88
N VAL A 358 11.05 21.54 17.96
CA VAL A 358 10.33 22.36 16.97
C VAL A 358 10.94 23.74 16.89
N GLU A 359 11.19 24.39 18.03
CA GLU A 359 11.82 25.72 18.09
C GLU A 359 13.21 25.71 17.45
N LYS A 360 14.07 24.76 17.85
CA LYS A 360 15.43 24.62 17.30
C LYS A 360 15.45 24.33 15.81
N ASP A 361 14.53 23.50 15.33
CA ASP A 361 14.46 23.17 13.91
C ASP A 361 13.84 24.33 13.09
N ARG A 362 12.94 25.14 13.68
CA ARG A 362 12.42 26.37 13.08
C ARG A 362 13.53 27.42 12.92
N GLU A 363 14.39 27.58 13.92
CA GLU A 363 15.56 28.47 13.80
C GLU A 363 16.52 28.01 12.71
N LYS A 364 16.77 26.68 12.63
CA LYS A 364 17.60 26.11 11.55
C LYS A 364 16.99 26.33 10.17
N ALA A 365 15.68 26.16 10.02
CA ALA A 365 14.97 26.39 8.77
C ALA A 365 15.07 27.86 8.34
N LYS A 366 14.91 28.81 9.28
CA LYS A 366 15.11 30.25 9.01
C LYS A 366 16.53 30.54 8.56
N LYS A 367 17.55 30.07 9.28
CA LYS A 367 18.96 30.21 8.91
C LYS A 367 19.28 29.63 7.54
N TYR A 368 18.73 28.48 7.24
CA TYR A 368 18.91 27.81 5.93
C TYR A 368 18.24 28.58 4.79
N ALA A 369 17.05 29.11 5.01
CA ALA A 369 16.34 29.95 4.04
C ALA A 369 17.11 31.26 3.75
N GLN A 370 17.69 31.87 4.79
CA GLN A 370 18.54 33.09 4.66
C GLN A 370 19.86 32.76 3.92
N ALA A 371 20.52 31.66 4.25
CA ALA A 371 21.81 31.25 3.66
C ALA A 371 21.72 30.88 2.19
N ASN A 372 20.61 30.26 1.77
CA ASN A 372 20.45 29.73 0.41
C ASN A 372 19.77 30.70 -0.57
N GLY A 373 19.58 31.95 -0.23
CA GLY A 373 19.08 32.99 -1.15
C GLY A 373 17.77 32.64 -1.86
N GLY A 374 16.87 31.91 -1.18
CA GLY A 374 15.57 31.55 -1.74
C GLY A 374 15.60 30.37 -2.76
N LYS A 375 16.69 29.62 -2.84
CA LYS A 375 16.70 28.40 -3.69
C LYS A 375 15.64 27.41 -3.22
N LYS A 376 14.76 27.05 -4.15
CA LYS A 376 13.66 26.11 -3.90
C LYS A 376 14.19 24.75 -3.45
N THR A 377 13.62 24.22 -2.37
CA THR A 377 13.92 22.86 -1.89
C THR A 377 13.41 21.83 -2.90
N PHE A 378 13.94 20.60 -2.83
CA PHE A 378 13.46 19.48 -3.65
C PHE A 378 11.93 19.30 -3.54
N MET A 379 11.37 19.45 -2.34
CA MET A 379 9.94 19.36 -2.08
C MET A 379 9.15 20.47 -2.80
N GLN A 380 9.68 21.72 -2.80
CA GLN A 380 9.05 22.83 -3.53
C GLN A 380 9.03 22.59 -5.05
N LYS A 381 10.12 22.07 -5.60
CA LYS A 381 10.17 21.69 -7.03
C LYS A 381 9.20 20.58 -7.36
N MET A 382 9.09 19.56 -6.50
CA MET A 382 8.16 18.45 -6.69
C MET A 382 6.71 18.93 -6.64
N LEU A 383 6.36 19.83 -5.72
CA LEU A 383 5.03 20.41 -5.61
C LEU A 383 4.69 21.28 -6.84
N GLU A 384 5.63 22.10 -7.30
CA GLU A 384 5.44 22.92 -8.52
C GLU A 384 5.23 22.02 -9.75
N ASN A 385 5.98 20.93 -9.86
CA ASN A 385 5.79 19.97 -10.94
C ASN A 385 4.42 19.29 -10.84
N GLN A 386 3.98 18.92 -9.64
CA GLN A 386 2.66 18.34 -9.44
C GLN A 386 1.55 19.34 -9.79
N GLN A 387 1.65 20.60 -9.33
CA GLN A 387 0.70 21.65 -9.66
C GLN A 387 0.69 21.96 -11.18
N ALA A 388 1.85 21.94 -11.82
CA ALA A 388 1.94 22.10 -13.28
C ALA A 388 1.28 20.93 -14.02
N LEU A 389 1.46 19.69 -13.56
CA LEU A 389 0.79 18.51 -14.12
C LEU A 389 -0.73 18.57 -13.92
N GLU A 390 -1.18 18.94 -12.71
CA GLU A 390 -2.61 19.11 -12.44
C GLU A 390 -3.23 20.25 -13.25
N ALA A 391 -2.52 21.37 -13.43
CA ALA A 391 -2.95 22.47 -14.29
C ALA A 391 -3.07 22.03 -15.75
N GLN A 392 -2.11 21.26 -16.23
CA GLN A 392 -2.09 20.71 -17.58
C GLN A 392 -3.21 19.67 -17.79
N GLN A 393 -3.48 18.82 -16.79
CA GLN A 393 -4.61 17.90 -16.82
C GLN A 393 -5.96 18.62 -16.83
N ARG A 394 -6.13 19.68 -16.03
CA ARG A 394 -7.35 20.53 -16.05
C ARG A 394 -7.52 21.26 -17.38
N GLU A 395 -6.43 21.77 -17.93
CA GLU A 395 -6.47 22.39 -19.26
C GLU A 395 -6.89 21.38 -20.33
N ASN A 396 -6.42 20.14 -20.24
CA ASN A 396 -6.82 19.07 -21.15
C ASN A 396 -8.27 18.60 -20.92
N GLN A 397 -8.73 18.51 -19.67
CA GLN A 397 -10.13 18.15 -19.34
C GLN A 397 -11.13 19.23 -19.76
N ASN A 398 -10.73 20.50 -19.68
CA ASN A 398 -11.55 21.64 -20.11
C ASN A 398 -11.35 21.98 -21.59
N ALA A 399 -10.50 21.27 -22.31
CA ALA A 399 -10.29 21.48 -23.73
C ALA A 399 -11.55 21.07 -24.51
N VAL A 400 -12.14 22.04 -25.22
CA VAL A 400 -13.23 21.79 -26.16
C VAL A 400 -12.62 21.55 -27.51
N TYR A 401 -13.04 20.47 -28.15
CA TYR A 401 -12.65 20.12 -29.52
C TYR A 401 -13.82 20.37 -30.47
N ASP A 402 -13.54 20.82 -31.69
CA ASP A 402 -14.55 20.89 -32.76
C ASP A 402 -14.90 19.50 -33.30
N ASP A 403 -15.84 19.43 -34.21
CA ASP A 403 -16.30 18.17 -34.78
C ASP A 403 -15.22 17.51 -35.70
N GLU A 404 -14.13 18.23 -36.02
CA GLU A 404 -12.94 17.74 -36.74
C GLU A 404 -11.81 17.29 -35.81
N GLY A 405 -11.98 17.41 -34.48
CA GLY A 405 -11.00 17.01 -33.48
C GLY A 405 -9.89 18.04 -33.24
N ARG A 406 -10.03 19.29 -33.67
CA ARG A 406 -9.10 20.40 -33.44
C ARG A 406 -9.39 21.02 -32.06
N LYS A 407 -8.36 21.20 -31.24
CA LYS A 407 -8.48 21.89 -29.94
C LYS A 407 -8.81 23.37 -30.18
N LEU A 408 -9.93 23.82 -29.64
CA LEU A 408 -10.39 25.20 -29.74
C LEU A 408 -9.73 26.08 -28.66
N SER A 409 -9.43 27.33 -29.01
CA SER A 409 -9.05 28.36 -28.02
C SER A 409 -10.24 28.69 -27.12
N ARG A 410 -9.99 29.32 -25.99
CA ARG A 410 -11.05 29.62 -24.99
C ARG A 410 -12.18 30.49 -25.56
N SER A 411 -11.88 31.42 -26.47
CA SER A 411 -12.87 32.24 -27.15
C SER A 411 -13.68 31.44 -28.18
N GLU A 412 -13.01 30.60 -28.96
CA GLU A 412 -13.65 29.71 -29.92
C GLU A 412 -14.53 28.66 -29.25
N ALA A 413 -14.05 28.08 -28.13
CA ALA A 413 -14.80 27.12 -27.33
C ALA A 413 -16.10 27.72 -26.74
N ASN A 414 -16.05 28.99 -26.28
CA ASN A 414 -17.24 29.68 -25.80
C ASN A 414 -18.26 29.93 -26.94
N ASN A 415 -17.78 30.30 -28.12
CA ASN A 415 -18.65 30.50 -29.29
C ASN A 415 -19.24 29.17 -29.79
N TYR A 416 -18.42 28.12 -29.86
CA TYR A 416 -18.84 26.77 -30.23
C TYR A 416 -19.91 26.22 -29.31
N ASN A 417 -19.71 26.33 -27.96
CA ASN A 417 -20.68 25.91 -26.99
C ASN A 417 -21.99 26.73 -27.07
N ARG A 418 -21.90 28.06 -27.29
CA ARG A 418 -23.09 28.90 -27.53
C ARG A 418 -23.85 28.45 -28.77
N GLN A 419 -23.15 28.16 -29.86
CA GLN A 419 -23.74 27.70 -31.11
C GLN A 419 -24.43 26.33 -30.90
N LYS A 420 -23.80 25.38 -30.28
CA LYS A 420 -24.41 24.06 -29.91
C LYS A 420 -25.65 24.22 -29.00
N ILE A 421 -25.62 25.14 -28.04
CA ILE A 421 -26.77 25.42 -27.19
C ILE A 421 -27.92 26.01 -28.00
N ASN A 422 -27.66 26.94 -28.92
CA ASN A 422 -28.67 27.54 -29.79
C ASN A 422 -29.26 26.51 -30.76
N ASP A 423 -28.42 25.69 -31.38
CA ASP A 423 -28.84 24.60 -32.27
C ASP A 423 -29.71 23.57 -31.53
N ALA A 424 -29.33 23.24 -30.28
CA ALA A 424 -30.13 22.36 -29.44
C ALA A 424 -31.49 22.99 -29.08
N ARG A 425 -31.51 24.30 -28.78
CA ARG A 425 -32.77 25.05 -28.53
C ARG A 425 -33.68 25.12 -29.79
N GLU A 426 -33.11 25.38 -30.96
CA GLU A 426 -33.86 25.36 -32.20
C GLU A 426 -34.44 23.98 -32.52
N LYS A 427 -33.64 22.91 -32.34
CA LYS A 427 -34.12 21.53 -32.47
C LYS A 427 -35.22 21.18 -31.45
N MET A 428 -35.10 21.64 -30.21
CA MET A 428 -36.18 21.48 -29.23
C MET A 428 -37.41 22.28 -29.65
N ASN A 429 -37.27 23.55 -29.99
CA ASN A 429 -38.38 24.38 -30.45
C ASN A 429 -39.08 23.84 -31.70
N SER A 430 -38.32 23.33 -32.70
CA SER A 430 -38.92 22.69 -33.85
C SER A 430 -39.66 21.40 -33.52
N LYS A 431 -39.16 20.62 -32.55
CA LYS A 431 -39.81 19.39 -32.12
C LYS A 431 -41.09 19.62 -31.28
N TYR A 432 -41.19 20.76 -30.60
CA TYR A 432 -42.33 21.11 -29.79
C TYR A 432 -43.26 22.16 -30.42
N ASN A 433 -42.84 22.81 -31.51
CA ASN A 433 -43.67 23.66 -32.34
C ASN A 433 -44.44 22.92 -33.46
N ASP A 434 -44.30 21.60 -33.55
CA ASP A 434 -45.14 20.78 -34.41
C ASP A 434 -46.55 20.72 -33.74
N SER A 435 -47.37 21.46 -34.28
CA SER A 435 -48.59 22.19 -34.08
C SER A 435 -49.84 21.40 -33.72
N ASP A 436 -49.86 20.42 -32.88
CA ASP A 436 -51.13 19.82 -32.45
C ASP A 436 -51.25 19.58 -30.90
N TYR A 437 -50.33 20.17 -30.12
CA TYR A 437 -50.49 20.13 -28.67
C TYR A 437 -51.39 21.30 -28.24
N VAL A 438 -52.67 21.04 -28.15
CA VAL A 438 -53.62 21.91 -27.44
C VAL A 438 -53.40 21.64 -25.97
N CYS A 439 -52.85 22.63 -25.26
CA CYS A 439 -52.64 22.56 -23.79
C CYS A 439 -53.99 22.18 -23.16
N SER A 440 -54.04 21.08 -22.41
CA SER A 440 -55.22 20.72 -21.67
C SER A 440 -55.46 21.72 -20.56
N PRO A 441 -56.73 21.97 -20.13
CA PRO A 441 -57.00 22.86 -18.98
C PRO A 441 -56.26 22.45 -17.69
N GLU A 442 -55.89 21.16 -17.54
CA GLU A 442 -55.11 20.64 -16.43
C GLU A 442 -53.60 21.03 -16.54
N ASP A 443 -53.07 21.07 -17.76
CA ASP A 443 -51.65 21.49 -18.00
C ASP A 443 -51.51 23.00 -17.82
N GLU A 444 -52.49 23.81 -18.21
CA GLU A 444 -52.52 25.26 -17.95
C GLU A 444 -52.52 25.54 -16.43
N LEU A 445 -53.31 24.78 -15.66
CA LEU A 445 -53.35 24.92 -14.21
C LEU A 445 -52.00 24.57 -13.56
N ILE A 446 -51.33 23.54 -14.03
CA ILE A 446 -49.99 23.13 -13.55
C ILE A 446 -48.95 24.20 -13.89
N ILE A 447 -48.97 24.76 -15.08
CA ILE A 447 -48.09 25.83 -15.52
C ILE A 447 -48.30 27.09 -14.69
N GLU A 448 -49.57 27.47 -14.41
CA GLU A 448 -49.92 28.62 -13.58
C GLU A 448 -49.47 28.45 -12.13
N GLN A 449 -49.66 27.26 -11.55
CA GLN A 449 -49.13 26.93 -10.22
C GLN A 449 -47.61 26.96 -10.15
N ALA A 450 -46.90 26.52 -11.21
CA ALA A 450 -45.45 26.57 -11.30
C ALA A 450 -44.94 28.01 -11.41
N ARG A 451 -45.62 28.88 -12.19
CA ARG A 451 -45.35 30.32 -12.29
C ARG A 451 -45.52 31.02 -10.96
N GLN A 452 -46.62 30.73 -10.25
CA GLN A 452 -46.90 31.30 -8.94
C GLN A 452 -45.86 30.92 -7.90
N ARG A 453 -45.42 29.65 -7.86
CA ARG A 453 -44.31 29.19 -7.00
C ARG A 453 -42.98 29.87 -7.31
N ILE A 454 -42.69 30.16 -8.56
CA ILE A 454 -41.48 30.88 -9.00
C ILE A 454 -41.58 32.35 -8.58
N ALA A 455 -42.73 33.01 -8.77
CA ALA A 455 -43.00 34.38 -8.34
C ALA A 455 -42.87 34.54 -6.82
N ASP A 456 -43.46 33.63 -6.04
CA ASP A 456 -43.34 33.59 -4.58
C ASP A 456 -41.93 33.42 -4.07
N LYS A 457 -41.12 32.65 -4.82
CA LYS A 457 -39.75 32.33 -4.45
C LYS A 457 -38.74 33.43 -4.82
N TYR A 458 -38.98 34.16 -5.90
CA TYR A 458 -38.02 35.15 -6.44
C TYR A 458 -38.54 36.58 -6.45
N GLY A 459 -39.78 36.83 -5.95
CA GLY A 459 -40.33 38.16 -5.76
C GLY A 459 -40.72 38.91 -7.04
N ASP A 460 -40.86 38.22 -8.16
CA ASP A 460 -41.30 38.80 -9.42
C ASP A 460 -42.84 38.71 -9.50
N THR A 461 -43.48 39.85 -9.50
CA THR A 461 -44.89 39.98 -9.91
C THR A 461 -44.98 39.93 -11.43
N TYR A 462 -45.39 38.80 -11.99
CA TYR A 462 -45.80 38.73 -13.40
C TYR A 462 -47.16 39.40 -13.53
N GLU A 463 -47.18 40.62 -14.06
CA GLU A 463 -48.39 41.21 -14.60
C GLU A 463 -48.65 40.54 -15.96
N ASN A 464 -49.91 40.13 -16.22
CA ASN A 464 -50.46 39.53 -17.44
C ASN A 464 -50.24 40.37 -18.71
#